data_cfa5b83040c32bd55dc2a279e493090b
#
_entry.id   cfa5b83040c32bd55dc2a279e493090b
#
_cell.length_a   1.000
_cell.length_b   1.000
_cell.length_c   1.000
_cell.angle_alpha   90.00
_cell.angle_beta   90.00
_cell.angle_gamma   90.00
#
_symmetry.space_group_name_H-M   'P 1'
#
loop_
_entity.id
_entity.type
_entity.pdbx_description
1 polymer ?
#
loop_
_entity_poly.entity_id
_entity_poly.type
_entity_poly.pdbx_seq_one_letter_code
_entity_poly.pdbx_strand_id
1 'polypeptide(L)'
;MAEGERQGLLRPRPLERYHERTRARGVNSLVYWPARWVIKPAILVFFRLRRLGREHIPQGGVILAANHRSFLDPFAVGCCIRRPIYFVAKQELFKNPLVGWFLNCMGAFPVRRGDADEESVDTALTLLDRGGAVVIFPEGTRIRAGSLAAPKRGVGRLALQSGAPVVPVAVTGSERARDGWKIKPVKVHLRCGPPLTFPRVENPSRFLAGEVTERIWPCVGLQWEWLGGLPPLRTAAVVGAGRMGTAMAGVLARAGLEVQLGCRTAAQAARLREEGENGAYLPGVRLEAGVAPKAVSEIEFAGVDLVMLAVPCGSLPAAVGEIGARMSERSAVLVASKGLVAPLGTTPTAYVSERVPARAVASLGGPADALEASEGGAAVVAASSDPDLRRQLCEVLEAGGMTVEATDDVTGAELAACAKNAAALGSAAAAARGANLAGTAAGRIFSEVHQLALASGGRSETFAGLAGTGDLVATALAETTRNPLAGGSASETAESLATVPLLTERLAREGITAPVTSGLQRVLDGESSTEQWLESVRGTKRGRRIRAA
;
A
#
# COMPACT_ATOMS: atom_id res chain seq x y z
N MET A 1 -58.67 45.94 -12.66
CA MET A 1 -58.29 45.62 -14.03
C MET A 1 -56.76 45.61 -14.14
N ALA A 2 -56.24 44.46 -14.55
CA ALA A 2 -54.92 44.19 -15.05
C ALA A 2 -53.70 44.26 -14.09
N GLU A 3 -53.60 43.22 -13.26
CA GLU A 3 -52.34 42.58 -12.95
C GLU A 3 -51.98 41.64 -14.11
N GLY A 4 -51.39 42.19 -15.14
CA GLY A 4 -50.93 41.49 -16.33
C GLY A 4 -49.43 41.23 -16.25
N GLU A 5 -49.07 39.99 -16.17
CA GLU A 5 -47.88 39.38 -16.79
C GLU A 5 -46.61 40.21 -16.84
N ARG A 6 -45.82 40.16 -15.80
CA ARG A 6 -44.38 40.25 -15.91
C ARG A 6 -43.78 38.87 -15.66
N GLN A 7 -43.92 37.96 -16.62
CA GLN A 7 -42.99 36.85 -16.77
C GLN A 7 -41.62 37.43 -17.15
N GLY A 8 -40.89 37.85 -16.12
CA GLY A 8 -39.49 38.22 -16.27
C GLY A 8 -38.75 37.02 -16.82
N LEU A 9 -38.22 37.15 -18.04
CA LEU A 9 -37.18 36.28 -18.58
C LEU A 9 -36.05 36.17 -17.56
N LEU A 10 -36.13 35.15 -16.68
CA LEU A 10 -35.06 34.77 -15.77
C LEU A 10 -33.85 34.44 -16.67
N ARG A 11 -32.85 35.34 -16.65
CA ARG A 11 -31.56 35.05 -17.30
C ARG A 11 -31.09 33.70 -16.76
N PRO A 12 -30.84 32.70 -17.62
CA PRO A 12 -30.43 31.38 -17.17
C PRO A 12 -29.21 31.54 -16.23
N ARG A 13 -29.24 30.81 -15.11
CA ARG A 13 -28.12 30.82 -14.15
C ARG A 13 -26.82 30.54 -14.93
N PRO A 14 -25.68 31.14 -14.55
CA PRO A 14 -24.44 31.09 -15.37
C PRO A 14 -24.00 29.69 -15.83
N LEU A 15 -24.40 28.62 -15.12
CA LEU A 15 -24.09 27.22 -15.46
C LEU A 15 -25.12 26.58 -16.40
N GLU A 16 -26.39 26.93 -16.32
CA GLU A 16 -27.50 26.38 -17.14
C GLU A 16 -27.25 26.59 -18.64
N ARG A 17 -26.69 27.73 -19.02
CA ARG A 17 -26.34 28.04 -20.42
C ARG A 17 -25.37 27.03 -21.05
N TYR A 18 -24.47 26.41 -20.25
CA TYR A 18 -23.53 25.39 -20.75
C TYR A 18 -24.26 24.07 -21.01
N HIS A 19 -25.21 23.69 -20.15
CA HIS A 19 -26.06 22.52 -20.37
C HIS A 19 -26.95 22.69 -21.59
N GLU A 20 -27.69 23.80 -21.67
CA GLU A 20 -28.54 24.12 -22.82
C GLU A 20 -27.79 24.09 -24.14
N ARG A 21 -26.61 24.76 -24.19
CA ARG A 21 -25.77 24.75 -25.37
C ARG A 21 -25.33 23.34 -25.74
N THR A 22 -24.90 22.53 -24.76
CA THR A 22 -24.44 21.15 -24.97
C THR A 22 -25.61 20.28 -25.45
N ARG A 23 -26.79 20.39 -24.84
CA ARG A 23 -28.00 19.73 -25.30
C ARG A 23 -28.39 20.15 -26.70
N ALA A 24 -28.35 21.41 -27.02
CA ALA A 24 -28.80 21.93 -28.32
C ALA A 24 -27.82 21.62 -29.45
N ARG A 25 -26.53 21.88 -29.26
CA ARG A 25 -25.51 21.93 -30.34
C ARG A 25 -24.39 20.89 -30.20
N GLY A 26 -24.28 20.19 -29.08
CA GLY A 26 -23.16 19.29 -28.80
C GLY A 26 -21.82 20.03 -28.70
N VAL A 27 -20.74 19.39 -29.19
CA VAL A 27 -19.41 20.02 -29.31
C VAL A 27 -19.40 21.15 -30.35
N ASN A 28 -18.52 22.12 -30.20
CA ASN A 28 -18.28 23.10 -31.26
C ASN A 28 -17.28 22.52 -32.27
N SER A 29 -17.75 22.11 -33.42
CA SER A 29 -16.92 21.46 -34.45
C SER A 29 -15.72 22.29 -34.88
N LEU A 30 -15.85 23.64 -34.94
CA LEU A 30 -14.77 24.57 -35.33
C LEU A 30 -13.64 24.64 -34.27
N VAL A 31 -13.94 24.32 -33.02
CA VAL A 31 -12.95 24.27 -31.91
C VAL A 31 -12.52 22.83 -31.63
N TYR A 32 -13.48 21.91 -31.59
CA TYR A 32 -13.25 20.52 -31.20
C TYR A 32 -12.27 19.80 -32.13
N TRP A 33 -12.49 19.87 -33.44
CA TRP A 33 -11.67 19.09 -34.37
C TRP A 33 -10.23 19.65 -34.48
N PRO A 34 -9.97 20.96 -34.62
CA PRO A 34 -8.59 21.47 -34.56
C PRO A 34 -7.88 21.15 -33.23
N ALA A 35 -8.56 21.36 -32.10
CA ALA A 35 -7.99 21.00 -30.79
C ALA A 35 -7.67 19.50 -30.69
N ARG A 36 -8.57 18.64 -31.17
CA ARG A 36 -8.35 17.20 -31.21
C ARG A 36 -7.19 16.80 -32.11
N TRP A 37 -6.99 17.48 -33.24
CA TRP A 37 -5.89 17.23 -34.16
C TRP A 37 -4.53 17.52 -33.51
N VAL A 38 -4.45 18.46 -32.58
CA VAL A 38 -3.25 18.74 -31.80
C VAL A 38 -3.13 17.82 -30.58
N ILE A 39 -4.19 17.73 -29.78
CA ILE A 39 -4.18 16.99 -28.51
C ILE A 39 -3.96 15.49 -28.73
N LYS A 40 -4.61 14.90 -29.73
CA LYS A 40 -4.54 13.45 -29.95
C LYS A 40 -3.13 12.96 -30.31
N PRO A 41 -2.39 13.56 -31.28
CA PRO A 41 -1.00 13.19 -31.52
C PRO A 41 -0.10 13.44 -30.29
N ALA A 42 -0.29 14.55 -29.59
CA ALA A 42 0.45 14.84 -28.38
C ALA A 42 0.28 13.73 -27.33
N ILE A 43 -0.95 13.27 -27.09
CA ILE A 43 -1.21 12.17 -26.14
C ILE A 43 -0.63 10.85 -26.65
N LEU A 44 -0.77 10.55 -27.93
CA LEU A 44 -0.27 9.30 -28.51
C LEU A 44 1.25 9.20 -28.49
N VAL A 45 1.96 10.29 -28.77
CA VAL A 45 3.42 10.31 -28.91
C VAL A 45 4.07 10.63 -27.57
N PHE A 46 3.74 11.80 -26.97
CA PHE A 46 4.38 12.26 -25.73
C PHE A 46 4.08 11.37 -24.54
N PHE A 47 2.82 10.92 -24.38
CA PHE A 47 2.42 9.98 -23.33
C PHE A 47 2.41 8.52 -23.78
N ARG A 48 2.92 8.22 -24.99
CA ARG A 48 3.03 6.86 -25.52
C ARG A 48 1.77 6.01 -25.28
N LEU A 49 0.58 6.62 -25.50
CA LEU A 49 -0.70 6.01 -25.17
C LEU A 49 -0.94 4.71 -25.91
N ARG A 50 -1.01 3.58 -25.20
CA ARG A 50 -1.46 2.30 -25.72
C ARG A 50 -2.94 2.12 -25.43
N ARG A 51 -3.71 1.67 -26.44
CA ARG A 51 -5.17 1.53 -26.39
C ARG A 51 -5.56 0.13 -26.81
N LEU A 52 -6.18 -0.61 -25.90
CA LEU A 52 -6.61 -1.99 -26.09
C LEU A 52 -8.15 -2.07 -26.00
N GLY A 53 -8.78 -3.01 -26.72
CA GLY A 53 -10.22 -3.27 -26.62
C GLY A 53 -11.11 -2.18 -27.24
N ARG A 54 -10.61 -1.33 -28.13
CA ARG A 54 -11.38 -0.25 -28.76
C ARG A 54 -12.55 -0.75 -29.60
N GLU A 55 -12.47 -1.96 -30.10
CA GLU A 55 -13.49 -2.69 -30.84
C GLU A 55 -14.75 -2.95 -30.00
N HIS A 56 -14.63 -2.94 -28.68
CA HIS A 56 -15.76 -3.10 -27.76
C HIS A 56 -16.65 -1.86 -27.66
N ILE A 57 -16.22 -0.72 -28.19
CA ILE A 57 -17.02 0.51 -28.12
C ILE A 57 -18.05 0.51 -29.27
N PRO A 58 -19.35 0.34 -28.97
CA PRO A 58 -20.39 0.26 -29.98
C PRO A 58 -20.62 1.61 -30.66
N GLN A 59 -21.28 1.58 -31.81
CA GLN A 59 -21.85 2.76 -32.46
C GLN A 59 -23.13 3.20 -31.69
N GLY A 60 -23.53 4.47 -31.86
CA GLY A 60 -24.69 5.01 -31.14
C GLY A 60 -24.36 5.49 -29.71
N GLY A 61 -25.38 5.67 -28.88
CA GLY A 61 -25.24 6.12 -27.50
C GLY A 61 -24.45 5.11 -26.68
N VAL A 62 -23.43 5.56 -25.95
CA VAL A 62 -22.58 4.70 -25.12
C VAL A 62 -22.07 5.44 -23.88
N ILE A 63 -22.08 4.77 -22.76
CA ILE A 63 -21.45 5.25 -21.51
C ILE A 63 -20.07 4.61 -21.41
N LEU A 64 -19.03 5.43 -21.28
CA LEU A 64 -17.67 4.98 -21.01
C LEU A 64 -17.41 5.17 -19.51
N ALA A 65 -17.51 4.11 -18.73
CA ALA A 65 -17.29 4.12 -17.28
C ALA A 65 -15.78 3.90 -17.01
N ALA A 66 -15.07 4.94 -16.58
CA ALA A 66 -13.63 4.90 -16.45
C ALA A 66 -13.17 5.22 -15.01
N ASN A 67 -12.05 4.64 -14.57
CA ASN A 67 -11.36 5.10 -13.36
C ASN A 67 -10.69 6.47 -13.61
N HIS A 68 -10.45 7.24 -12.53
CA HIS A 68 -9.97 8.62 -12.64
C HIS A 68 -8.67 8.85 -11.86
N ARG A 69 -7.55 8.92 -12.58
CA ARG A 69 -6.20 9.10 -12.03
C ARG A 69 -5.65 10.52 -12.24
N SER A 70 -5.97 11.13 -13.38
CA SER A 70 -5.31 12.35 -13.84
C SER A 70 -6.25 13.29 -14.59
N PHE A 71 -5.81 14.53 -14.76
CA PHE A 71 -6.46 15.48 -15.68
C PHE A 71 -6.40 15.03 -17.15
N LEU A 72 -5.49 14.11 -17.49
CA LEU A 72 -5.35 13.56 -18.84
C LEU A 72 -6.42 12.52 -19.20
N ASP A 73 -7.07 11.90 -18.23
CA ASP A 73 -7.93 10.74 -18.49
C ASP A 73 -9.07 11.00 -19.47
N PRO A 74 -9.81 12.14 -19.41
CA PRO A 74 -10.85 12.42 -20.40
C PRO A 74 -10.29 12.46 -21.82
N PHE A 75 -9.10 13.03 -22.00
CA PHE A 75 -8.46 13.14 -23.30
C PHE A 75 -7.91 11.80 -23.79
N ALA A 76 -7.35 10.99 -22.87
CA ALA A 76 -6.88 9.64 -23.15
C ALA A 76 -8.04 8.75 -23.61
N VAL A 77 -9.17 8.77 -22.88
CA VAL A 77 -10.40 8.06 -23.24
C VAL A 77 -10.92 8.56 -24.59
N GLY A 78 -10.91 9.88 -24.82
CA GLY A 78 -11.26 10.49 -26.10
C GLY A 78 -10.41 10.01 -27.28
N CYS A 79 -9.17 9.57 -27.04
CA CYS A 79 -8.33 8.98 -28.10
C CYS A 79 -8.77 7.57 -28.52
N CYS A 80 -9.62 6.88 -27.77
CA CYS A 80 -10.09 5.54 -28.10
C CYS A 80 -11.23 5.52 -29.13
N ILE A 81 -11.96 6.61 -29.24
CA ILE A 81 -13.13 6.73 -30.11
C ILE A 81 -12.87 7.71 -31.26
N ARG A 82 -13.54 7.52 -32.40
CA ARG A 82 -13.37 8.40 -33.57
C ARG A 82 -14.33 9.58 -33.61
N ARG A 83 -15.41 9.53 -32.81
CA ARG A 83 -16.44 10.56 -32.69
C ARG A 83 -16.21 11.44 -31.45
N PRO A 84 -16.91 12.57 -31.31
CA PRO A 84 -16.84 13.39 -30.11
C PRO A 84 -17.22 12.62 -28.84
N ILE A 85 -16.55 12.95 -27.75
CA ILE A 85 -16.91 12.51 -26.41
C ILE A 85 -17.47 13.68 -25.61
N TYR A 86 -18.33 13.35 -24.66
CA TYR A 86 -18.87 14.28 -23.67
C TYR A 86 -18.47 13.80 -22.30
N PHE A 87 -18.15 14.71 -21.39
CA PHE A 87 -17.73 14.35 -20.05
C PHE A 87 -18.12 15.40 -19.02
N VAL A 88 -18.39 14.94 -17.79
CA VAL A 88 -18.69 15.83 -16.68
C VAL A 88 -17.43 16.48 -16.14
N ALA A 89 -17.47 17.78 -15.87
CA ALA A 89 -16.37 18.52 -15.27
C ALA A 89 -16.86 19.34 -14.07
N LYS A 90 -15.95 19.58 -13.10
CA LYS A 90 -16.29 20.37 -11.90
C LYS A 90 -16.82 21.74 -12.28
N GLN A 91 -17.91 22.18 -11.63
CA GLN A 91 -18.50 23.50 -11.85
C GLN A 91 -17.50 24.66 -11.65
N GLU A 92 -16.52 24.50 -10.74
CA GLU A 92 -15.51 25.53 -10.47
C GLU A 92 -14.66 25.86 -11.70
N LEU A 93 -14.48 24.92 -12.63
CA LEU A 93 -13.74 25.14 -13.88
C LEU A 93 -14.49 26.09 -14.84
N PHE A 94 -15.80 26.23 -14.67
CA PHE A 94 -16.65 27.11 -15.48
C PHE A 94 -16.81 28.51 -14.87
N LYS A 95 -16.22 28.79 -13.70
CA LYS A 95 -16.18 30.15 -13.11
C LYS A 95 -15.39 31.13 -14.00
N ASN A 96 -14.30 30.66 -14.61
CA ASN A 96 -13.60 31.45 -15.63
C ASN A 96 -14.32 31.27 -16.96
N PRO A 97 -14.87 32.35 -17.56
CA PRO A 97 -15.70 32.27 -18.76
C PRO A 97 -14.94 31.75 -19.99
N LEU A 98 -13.65 32.04 -20.14
CA LEU A 98 -12.84 31.56 -21.26
C LEU A 98 -12.55 30.04 -21.12
N VAL A 99 -12.17 29.60 -19.93
CA VAL A 99 -11.93 28.18 -19.63
C VAL A 99 -13.24 27.40 -19.77
N GLY A 100 -14.33 27.90 -19.19
CA GLY A 100 -15.64 27.27 -19.27
C GLY A 100 -16.15 27.16 -20.72
N TRP A 101 -16.00 28.21 -21.50
CA TRP A 101 -16.34 28.21 -22.93
C TRP A 101 -15.52 27.15 -23.70
N PHE A 102 -14.20 27.14 -23.52
CA PHE A 102 -13.32 26.18 -24.18
C PHE A 102 -13.66 24.73 -23.81
N LEU A 103 -13.79 24.45 -22.50
CA LEU A 103 -14.18 23.13 -22.02
C LEU A 103 -15.53 22.68 -22.59
N ASN A 104 -16.50 23.58 -22.63
CA ASN A 104 -17.81 23.29 -23.19
C ASN A 104 -17.76 23.04 -24.71
N CYS A 105 -16.91 23.78 -25.45
CA CYS A 105 -16.64 23.48 -26.86
C CYS A 105 -16.03 22.09 -27.07
N MET A 106 -15.26 21.61 -26.08
CA MET A 106 -14.65 20.28 -26.06
C MET A 106 -15.58 19.16 -25.56
N GLY A 107 -16.86 19.46 -25.28
CA GLY A 107 -17.84 18.48 -24.84
C GLY A 107 -17.96 18.32 -23.32
N ALA A 108 -17.28 19.15 -22.54
CA ALA A 108 -17.46 19.16 -21.10
C ALA A 108 -18.73 19.92 -20.70
N PHE A 109 -19.45 19.40 -19.71
CA PHE A 109 -20.56 20.11 -19.08
C PHE A 109 -20.41 20.08 -17.55
N PRO A 110 -20.90 21.12 -16.83
CA PRO A 110 -20.66 21.25 -15.40
C PRO A 110 -21.40 20.20 -14.59
N VAL A 111 -20.87 19.83 -13.41
CA VAL A 111 -21.54 19.00 -12.42
C VAL A 111 -21.35 19.58 -11.01
N ARG A 112 -22.42 19.61 -10.23
CA ARG A 112 -22.39 19.91 -8.80
C ARG A 112 -22.09 18.63 -8.03
N ARG A 113 -20.99 18.61 -7.30
CA ARG A 113 -20.62 17.45 -6.49
C ARG A 113 -21.37 17.46 -5.17
N GLY A 114 -21.90 16.30 -4.79
CA GLY A 114 -22.58 16.11 -3.50
C GLY A 114 -24.10 15.98 -3.59
N ASP A 115 -24.74 16.66 -4.52
CA ASP A 115 -26.17 16.58 -4.77
C ASP A 115 -26.51 15.73 -5.99
N ALA A 116 -27.73 15.22 -6.05
CA ALA A 116 -28.28 14.64 -7.27
C ALA A 116 -28.45 15.79 -8.30
N ASP A 117 -27.44 16.00 -9.13
CA ASP A 117 -27.45 17.03 -10.18
C ASP A 117 -28.30 16.55 -11.36
N GLU A 118 -29.63 16.76 -11.25
CA GLU A 118 -30.61 16.35 -12.26
C GLU A 118 -30.28 16.96 -13.64
N GLU A 119 -29.78 18.19 -13.67
CA GLU A 119 -29.45 18.86 -14.93
C GLU A 119 -28.26 18.22 -15.67
N SER A 120 -27.26 17.73 -14.94
CA SER A 120 -26.17 16.95 -15.50
C SER A 120 -26.65 15.60 -16.05
N VAL A 121 -27.56 14.94 -15.33
CA VAL A 121 -28.16 13.67 -15.77
C VAL A 121 -28.97 13.86 -17.03
N ASP A 122 -29.83 14.87 -17.08
CA ASP A 122 -30.66 15.23 -18.24
C ASP A 122 -29.82 15.54 -19.48
N THR A 123 -28.72 16.26 -19.27
CA THR A 123 -27.78 16.54 -20.35
C THR A 123 -27.12 15.26 -20.87
N ALA A 124 -26.69 14.37 -19.99
CA ALA A 124 -26.11 13.09 -20.38
C ALA A 124 -27.12 12.20 -21.12
N LEU A 125 -28.38 12.12 -20.66
CA LEU A 125 -29.45 11.36 -21.32
C LEU A 125 -29.71 11.89 -22.74
N THR A 126 -29.90 13.21 -22.87
CA THR A 126 -30.09 13.86 -24.19
C THR A 126 -28.95 13.55 -25.16
N LEU A 127 -27.71 13.53 -24.68
CA LEU A 127 -26.55 13.21 -25.51
C LEU A 127 -26.53 11.73 -25.92
N LEU A 128 -26.86 10.81 -25.01
CA LEU A 128 -26.93 9.38 -25.28
C LEU A 128 -28.03 9.04 -26.28
N ASP A 129 -29.22 9.63 -26.15
CA ASP A 129 -30.33 9.45 -27.08
C ASP A 129 -29.98 9.91 -28.51
N ARG A 130 -29.09 10.91 -28.64
CA ARG A 130 -28.54 11.37 -29.94
C ARG A 130 -27.36 10.52 -30.46
N GLY A 131 -27.06 9.42 -29.82
CA GLY A 131 -25.95 8.56 -30.21
C GLY A 131 -24.57 9.04 -29.72
N GLY A 132 -24.52 9.95 -28.75
CA GLY A 132 -23.28 10.47 -28.18
C GLY A 132 -22.55 9.49 -27.28
N ALA A 133 -21.25 9.69 -27.09
CA ALA A 133 -20.44 8.94 -26.15
C ALA A 133 -20.19 9.77 -24.88
N VAL A 134 -20.70 9.32 -23.75
CA VAL A 134 -20.58 10.02 -22.46
C VAL A 134 -19.56 9.30 -21.58
N VAL A 135 -18.52 10.02 -21.15
CA VAL A 135 -17.50 9.51 -20.22
C VAL A 135 -17.90 9.86 -18.80
N ILE A 136 -17.94 8.87 -17.95
CA ILE A 136 -18.19 9.04 -16.52
C ILE A 136 -17.04 8.43 -15.72
N PHE A 137 -16.67 9.13 -14.65
CA PHE A 137 -15.71 8.67 -13.66
C PHE A 137 -16.47 8.37 -12.35
N PRO A 138 -16.86 7.11 -12.09
CA PRO A 138 -17.71 6.76 -10.95
C PRO A 138 -17.11 7.12 -9.59
N GLU A 139 -15.79 7.16 -9.45
CA GLU A 139 -15.08 7.61 -8.22
C GLU A 139 -15.45 9.05 -7.82
N GLY A 140 -15.89 9.88 -8.77
CA GLY A 140 -16.27 11.28 -8.56
C GLY A 140 -15.12 12.20 -8.18
N THR A 141 -13.92 11.70 -8.00
CA THR A 141 -12.69 12.46 -7.74
C THR A 141 -11.49 11.76 -8.36
N ARG A 142 -10.33 12.43 -8.41
CA ARG A 142 -9.09 11.84 -8.92
C ARG A 142 -8.40 11.09 -7.80
N ILE A 143 -8.21 9.79 -7.98
CA ILE A 143 -7.44 8.94 -7.07
C ILE A 143 -6.05 8.76 -7.67
N ARG A 144 -5.10 9.59 -7.27
CA ARG A 144 -3.76 9.64 -7.87
C ARG A 144 -2.88 8.44 -7.54
N ALA A 145 -3.17 7.77 -6.47
CA ALA A 145 -2.38 6.65 -5.96
C ALA A 145 -3.31 5.60 -5.35
N GLY A 146 -2.84 4.35 -5.21
CA GLY A 146 -3.59 3.28 -4.56
C GLY A 146 -4.58 2.57 -5.46
N SER A 147 -5.37 1.75 -4.83
CA SER A 147 -6.47 1.01 -5.42
C SER A 147 -7.55 1.95 -5.98
N LEU A 148 -8.48 1.42 -6.72
CA LEU A 148 -9.65 2.18 -7.17
C LEU A 148 -10.54 2.50 -5.97
N ALA A 149 -11.06 3.73 -5.91
CA ALA A 149 -12.01 4.10 -4.86
C ALA A 149 -13.39 3.50 -5.10
N ALA A 150 -14.22 3.47 -4.05
CA ALA A 150 -15.61 3.04 -4.16
C ALA A 150 -16.39 3.92 -5.15
N PRO A 151 -17.21 3.33 -6.02
CA PRO A 151 -17.94 4.06 -7.04
C PRO A 151 -19.17 4.74 -6.46
N LYS A 152 -19.56 5.87 -7.05
CA LYS A 152 -20.82 6.55 -6.78
C LYS A 152 -21.91 6.03 -7.71
N ARG A 153 -23.15 5.97 -7.24
CA ARG A 153 -24.33 5.43 -7.92
C ARG A 153 -24.72 6.09 -9.24
N GLY A 154 -24.11 7.22 -9.60
CA GLY A 154 -24.46 7.99 -10.80
C GLY A 154 -24.35 7.22 -12.11
N VAL A 155 -23.37 6.33 -12.25
CA VAL A 155 -23.18 5.52 -13.47
C VAL A 155 -24.31 4.49 -13.62
N GLY A 156 -24.72 3.82 -12.54
CA GLY A 156 -25.84 2.86 -12.57
C GLY A 156 -27.18 3.54 -12.85
N ARG A 157 -27.41 4.73 -12.26
CA ARG A 157 -28.59 5.55 -12.56
C ARG A 157 -28.66 5.89 -14.06
N LEU A 158 -27.55 6.40 -14.62
CA LEU A 158 -27.52 6.79 -16.02
C LEU A 158 -27.68 5.58 -16.96
N ALA A 159 -27.07 4.44 -16.63
CA ALA A 159 -27.21 3.19 -17.39
C ALA A 159 -28.66 2.74 -17.47
N LEU A 160 -29.38 2.76 -16.34
CA LEU A 160 -30.79 2.39 -16.28
C LEU A 160 -31.69 3.39 -17.02
N GLN A 161 -31.52 4.70 -16.81
CA GLN A 161 -32.38 5.69 -17.43
C GLN A 161 -32.21 5.78 -18.94
N SER A 162 -30.99 5.60 -19.45
CA SER A 162 -30.72 5.65 -20.88
C SER A 162 -30.95 4.31 -21.60
N GLY A 163 -30.73 3.17 -20.91
CA GLY A 163 -30.62 1.86 -21.54
C GLY A 163 -29.40 1.74 -22.48
N ALA A 164 -28.51 2.73 -22.49
CA ALA A 164 -27.32 2.71 -23.31
C ALA A 164 -26.29 1.69 -22.80
N PRO A 165 -25.55 1.02 -23.68
CA PRO A 165 -24.49 0.11 -23.27
C PRO A 165 -23.39 0.85 -22.48
N VAL A 166 -22.88 0.19 -21.44
CA VAL A 166 -21.80 0.70 -20.59
C VAL A 166 -20.53 -0.05 -20.92
N VAL A 167 -19.52 0.63 -21.41
CA VAL A 167 -18.19 0.06 -21.64
C VAL A 167 -17.29 0.37 -20.44
N PRO A 168 -16.81 -0.65 -19.72
CA PRO A 168 -15.84 -0.45 -18.64
C PRO A 168 -14.48 -0.09 -19.25
N VAL A 169 -13.88 0.98 -18.75
CA VAL A 169 -12.60 1.50 -19.24
C VAL A 169 -11.62 1.64 -18.10
N ALA A 170 -10.40 1.16 -18.27
CA ALA A 170 -9.32 1.39 -17.33
C ALA A 170 -8.23 2.26 -17.93
N VAL A 171 -7.66 3.15 -17.08
CA VAL A 171 -6.53 4.01 -17.40
C VAL A 171 -5.46 3.81 -16.32
N THR A 172 -4.21 3.58 -16.73
CA THR A 172 -3.05 3.50 -15.84
C THR A 172 -1.88 4.31 -16.39
N GLY A 173 -0.99 4.77 -15.49
CA GLY A 173 0.20 5.55 -15.85
C GLY A 173 -0.05 7.06 -15.96
N SER A 174 -1.29 7.50 -16.11
CA SER A 174 -1.65 8.93 -16.21
C SER A 174 -1.42 9.69 -14.90
N GLU A 175 -1.46 9.03 -13.76
CA GLU A 175 -1.19 9.58 -12.42
C GLU A 175 0.22 10.17 -12.30
N ARG A 176 1.18 9.61 -13.04
CA ARG A 176 2.59 10.02 -13.07
C ARG A 176 2.89 11.14 -14.06
N ALA A 177 1.89 11.57 -14.86
CA ALA A 177 2.05 12.58 -15.91
C ALA A 177 2.34 13.98 -15.37
N ARG A 178 2.08 14.25 -14.08
CA ARG A 178 2.27 15.58 -13.48
C ARG A 178 3.00 15.49 -12.14
N ASP A 179 4.06 16.29 -12.02
CA ASP A 179 4.82 16.50 -10.81
C ASP A 179 4.87 18.01 -10.51
N GLY A 180 4.12 18.44 -9.51
CA GLY A 180 3.88 19.86 -9.27
C GLY A 180 3.26 20.55 -10.48
N TRP A 181 3.99 21.49 -11.08
CA TRP A 181 3.60 22.19 -12.32
C TRP A 181 4.17 21.54 -13.59
N LYS A 182 5.16 20.65 -13.48
CA LYS A 182 5.83 20.01 -14.61
C LYS A 182 4.99 18.85 -15.16
N ILE A 183 4.89 18.78 -16.50
CA ILE A 183 4.30 17.64 -17.22
C ILE A 183 5.45 16.75 -17.68
N LYS A 184 5.40 15.47 -17.29
CA LYS A 184 6.44 14.48 -17.62
C LYS A 184 5.96 13.52 -18.71
N PRO A 185 6.82 13.09 -19.64
CA PRO A 185 6.51 12.04 -20.59
C PRO A 185 6.42 10.70 -19.83
N VAL A 186 5.24 10.11 -19.84
CA VAL A 186 4.97 8.82 -19.17
C VAL A 186 4.26 7.88 -20.14
N LYS A 187 4.36 6.58 -19.89
CA LYS A 187 3.57 5.59 -20.64
C LYS A 187 2.17 5.52 -20.03
N VAL A 188 1.16 5.83 -20.82
CA VAL A 188 -0.25 5.69 -20.42
C VAL A 188 -0.83 4.48 -21.15
N HIS A 189 -1.49 3.61 -20.40
CA HIS A 189 -2.20 2.47 -20.95
C HIS A 189 -3.70 2.64 -20.72
N LEU A 190 -4.48 2.26 -21.72
CA LEU A 190 -5.93 2.29 -21.66
C LEU A 190 -6.50 0.98 -22.23
N ARG A 191 -7.49 0.42 -21.52
CA ARG A 191 -8.19 -0.78 -21.97
C ARG A 191 -9.69 -0.60 -21.83
N CYS A 192 -10.43 -0.94 -22.89
CA CYS A 192 -11.87 -1.00 -22.90
C CYS A 192 -12.29 -2.48 -22.81
N GLY A 193 -13.17 -2.82 -21.88
CA GLY A 193 -13.78 -4.14 -21.76
C GLY A 193 -15.02 -4.28 -22.61
N PRO A 194 -15.63 -5.49 -22.68
CA PRO A 194 -16.89 -5.73 -23.34
C PRO A 194 -18.02 -4.84 -22.79
N PRO A 195 -18.99 -4.42 -23.64
CA PRO A 195 -20.10 -3.59 -23.20
C PRO A 195 -21.07 -4.39 -22.31
N LEU A 196 -21.56 -3.74 -21.27
CA LEU A 196 -22.62 -4.21 -20.38
C LEU A 196 -23.92 -3.53 -20.79
N THR A 197 -25.03 -4.26 -20.82
CA THR A 197 -26.36 -3.72 -21.12
C THR A 197 -27.30 -3.95 -19.96
N PHE A 198 -28.13 -2.96 -19.69
CA PHE A 198 -29.12 -2.97 -18.63
C PHE A 198 -30.50 -2.57 -19.20
N PRO A 199 -31.61 -3.09 -18.65
CA PRO A 199 -32.92 -2.68 -19.08
C PRO A 199 -33.15 -1.17 -18.79
N ARG A 200 -33.91 -0.50 -19.66
CA ARG A 200 -34.28 0.90 -19.43
C ARG A 200 -35.33 1.01 -18.33
N VAL A 201 -35.09 1.87 -17.34
CA VAL A 201 -35.98 2.16 -16.22
C VAL A 201 -36.04 3.68 -16.05
N GLU A 202 -37.21 4.29 -16.23
CA GLU A 202 -37.33 5.77 -16.20
C GLU A 202 -36.99 6.37 -14.83
N ASN A 203 -37.47 5.75 -13.76
CA ASN A 203 -37.25 6.23 -12.38
C ASN A 203 -36.61 5.13 -11.51
N PRO A 204 -35.31 4.83 -11.68
CA PRO A 204 -34.67 3.79 -10.90
C PRO A 204 -34.54 4.21 -9.44
N SER A 205 -34.86 3.29 -8.53
CA SER A 205 -34.60 3.51 -7.10
C SER A 205 -33.10 3.69 -6.83
N ARG A 206 -32.79 4.35 -5.72
CA ARG A 206 -31.40 4.51 -5.28
C ARG A 206 -30.70 3.17 -5.05
N PHE A 207 -31.44 2.18 -4.58
CA PHE A 207 -30.97 0.82 -4.39
C PHE A 207 -30.62 0.17 -5.72
N LEU A 208 -31.55 0.16 -6.67
CA LEU A 208 -31.31 -0.45 -8.00
C LEU A 208 -30.13 0.20 -8.75
N ALA A 209 -30.00 1.54 -8.67
CA ALA A 209 -28.87 2.26 -9.24
C ALA A 209 -27.54 1.88 -8.55
N GLY A 210 -27.55 1.58 -7.26
CA GLY A 210 -26.43 1.04 -6.51
C GLY A 210 -26.03 -0.34 -7.03
N GLU A 211 -26.97 -1.29 -7.09
CA GLU A 211 -26.74 -2.66 -7.57
C GLU A 211 -26.16 -2.70 -8.99
N VAL A 212 -26.67 -1.85 -9.89
CA VAL A 212 -26.12 -1.74 -11.24
C VAL A 212 -24.69 -1.18 -11.24
N THR A 213 -24.41 -0.21 -10.37
CA THR A 213 -23.05 0.33 -10.20
C THR A 213 -22.10 -0.76 -9.72
N GLU A 214 -22.50 -1.56 -8.72
CA GLU A 214 -21.72 -2.68 -8.19
C GLU A 214 -21.48 -3.81 -9.22
N ARG A 215 -22.28 -3.90 -10.28
CA ARG A 215 -22.02 -4.79 -11.41
C ARG A 215 -21.07 -4.19 -12.43
N ILE A 216 -21.10 -2.86 -12.63
CA ILE A 216 -20.23 -2.16 -13.58
C ILE A 216 -18.81 -2.05 -13.03
N TRP A 217 -18.67 -1.70 -11.75
CA TRP A 217 -17.37 -1.32 -11.18
C TRP A 217 -16.32 -2.43 -11.14
N PRO A 218 -16.65 -3.68 -10.78
CA PRO A 218 -15.72 -4.80 -10.87
C PRO A 218 -15.19 -5.02 -12.29
N CYS A 219 -16.00 -4.74 -13.32
CA CYS A 219 -15.55 -4.83 -14.70
C CYS A 219 -14.51 -3.75 -15.05
N VAL A 220 -14.63 -2.54 -14.49
CA VAL A 220 -13.57 -1.51 -14.59
C VAL A 220 -12.32 -1.96 -13.84
N GLY A 221 -12.49 -2.50 -12.62
CA GLY A 221 -11.42 -3.07 -11.82
C GLY A 221 -10.65 -4.15 -12.58
N LEU A 222 -11.35 -5.09 -13.20
CA LEU A 222 -10.74 -6.15 -14.00
C LEU A 222 -9.90 -5.60 -15.17
N GLN A 223 -10.39 -4.56 -15.88
CA GLN A 223 -9.59 -3.93 -16.94
C GLN A 223 -8.36 -3.24 -16.37
N TRP A 224 -8.48 -2.64 -15.19
CA TRP A 224 -7.40 -1.96 -14.51
C TRP A 224 -6.32 -2.93 -14.02
N GLU A 225 -6.71 -4.05 -13.42
CA GLU A 225 -5.80 -5.13 -13.03
C GLU A 225 -5.05 -5.72 -14.24
N TRP A 226 -5.74 -5.89 -15.36
CA TRP A 226 -5.14 -6.30 -16.64
C TRP A 226 -4.04 -5.34 -17.12
N LEU A 227 -4.12 -4.08 -16.78
CA LEU A 227 -3.11 -3.07 -17.07
C LEU A 227 -2.00 -2.97 -16.01
N GLY A 228 -1.97 -3.90 -15.05
CA GLY A 228 -1.01 -3.93 -13.95
C GLY A 228 -1.42 -3.09 -12.74
N GLY A 229 -2.69 -2.72 -12.64
CA GLY A 229 -3.24 -2.11 -11.43
C GLY A 229 -3.33 -3.12 -10.28
N LEU A 230 -3.14 -2.64 -9.06
CA LEU A 230 -3.13 -3.50 -7.87
C LEU A 230 -4.41 -3.31 -7.07
N PRO A 231 -5.27 -4.35 -6.99
CA PRO A 231 -6.47 -4.31 -6.16
C PRO A 231 -6.09 -4.11 -4.67
N PRO A 232 -7.03 -3.67 -3.83
CA PRO A 232 -6.80 -3.63 -2.39
C PRO A 232 -6.52 -5.05 -1.87
N LEU A 233 -5.71 -5.14 -0.82
CA LEU A 233 -5.49 -6.38 -0.10
C LEU A 233 -6.81 -6.78 0.57
N ARG A 234 -7.28 -8.00 0.32
CA ARG A 234 -8.53 -8.54 0.88
C ARG A 234 -8.31 -9.80 1.69
N THR A 235 -7.31 -10.58 1.30
CA THR A 235 -6.98 -11.85 1.92
C THR A 235 -5.56 -11.85 2.43
N ALA A 236 -5.32 -12.43 3.62
CA ALA A 236 -3.99 -12.59 4.15
C ALA A 236 -3.76 -14.00 4.72
N ALA A 237 -2.54 -14.49 4.60
CA ALA A 237 -2.06 -15.66 5.31
C ALA A 237 -0.89 -15.26 6.21
N VAL A 238 -1.01 -15.48 7.51
CA VAL A 238 0.07 -15.24 8.48
C VAL A 238 0.73 -16.57 8.80
N VAL A 239 1.95 -16.79 8.34
CA VAL A 239 2.72 -18.01 8.59
C VAL A 239 3.48 -17.86 9.90
N GLY A 240 3.09 -18.62 10.90
CA GLY A 240 3.65 -18.58 12.25
C GLY A 240 2.65 -18.08 13.29
N ALA A 241 1.98 -18.99 13.99
CA ALA A 241 1.05 -18.72 15.09
C ALA A 241 1.81 -18.57 16.43
N GLY A 242 2.88 -17.76 16.42
CA GLY A 242 3.57 -17.28 17.61
C GLY A 242 2.93 -16.00 18.14
N ARG A 243 3.59 -15.34 19.11
CA ARG A 243 3.11 -14.11 19.75
C ARG A 243 2.82 -13.00 18.71
N MET A 244 3.83 -12.61 17.91
CA MET A 244 3.67 -11.56 16.90
C MET A 244 2.71 -11.96 15.76
N GLY A 245 2.79 -13.19 15.26
CA GLY A 245 1.90 -13.65 14.20
C GLY A 245 0.43 -13.66 14.60
N THR A 246 0.13 -14.04 15.85
CA THR A 246 -1.24 -14.00 16.38
C THR A 246 -1.76 -12.56 16.50
N ALA A 247 -0.94 -11.63 17.03
CA ALA A 247 -1.31 -10.23 17.14
C ALA A 247 -1.55 -9.60 15.76
N MET A 248 -0.64 -9.82 14.81
CA MET A 248 -0.75 -9.28 13.46
C MET A 248 -1.90 -9.87 12.66
N ALA A 249 -2.26 -11.13 12.90
CA ALA A 249 -3.48 -11.71 12.33
C ALA A 249 -4.72 -10.94 12.78
N GLY A 250 -4.79 -10.54 14.05
CA GLY A 250 -5.85 -9.68 14.59
C GLY A 250 -5.84 -8.27 13.96
N VAL A 251 -4.66 -7.64 13.82
CA VAL A 251 -4.51 -6.33 13.14
C VAL A 251 -5.06 -6.38 11.71
N LEU A 252 -4.66 -7.38 10.94
CA LEU A 252 -5.12 -7.55 9.55
C LEU A 252 -6.62 -7.83 9.47
N ALA A 253 -7.18 -8.59 10.40
CA ALA A 253 -8.62 -8.87 10.47
C ALA A 253 -9.42 -7.62 10.84
N ARG A 254 -8.97 -6.80 11.81
CA ARG A 254 -9.57 -5.51 12.14
C ARG A 254 -9.57 -4.53 10.95
N ALA A 255 -8.55 -4.63 10.10
CA ALA A 255 -8.50 -3.87 8.83
C ALA A 255 -9.48 -4.40 7.76
N GLY A 256 -10.25 -5.46 8.04
CA GLY A 256 -11.23 -6.02 7.14
C GLY A 256 -10.73 -7.09 6.18
N LEU A 257 -9.53 -7.65 6.41
CA LEU A 257 -9.02 -8.77 5.61
C LEU A 257 -9.56 -10.10 6.14
N GLU A 258 -9.76 -11.05 5.24
CA GLU A 258 -9.94 -12.46 5.59
C GLU A 258 -8.57 -13.07 5.87
N VAL A 259 -8.33 -13.50 7.13
CA VAL A 259 -7.00 -13.90 7.59
C VAL A 259 -6.94 -15.39 7.89
N GLN A 260 -6.01 -16.10 7.28
CA GLN A 260 -5.65 -17.47 7.63
C GLN A 260 -4.42 -17.46 8.53
N LEU A 261 -4.55 -17.88 9.79
CA LEU A 261 -3.43 -17.97 10.74
C LEU A 261 -2.78 -19.35 10.65
N GLY A 262 -1.60 -19.39 10.05
CA GLY A 262 -0.82 -20.59 9.78
C GLY A 262 -0.14 -21.17 11.03
N CYS A 263 -0.67 -22.24 11.55
CA CYS A 263 -0.16 -23.03 12.65
C CYS A 263 0.81 -24.10 12.16
N ARG A 264 1.78 -24.48 12.99
CA ARG A 264 2.74 -25.55 12.65
C ARG A 264 2.06 -26.91 12.47
N THR A 265 1.00 -27.19 13.23
CA THR A 265 0.27 -28.47 13.20
C THR A 265 -1.24 -28.25 13.16
N ALA A 266 -1.96 -29.24 12.61
CA ALA A 266 -3.43 -29.26 12.64
C ALA A 266 -3.99 -29.27 14.06
N ALA A 267 -3.31 -29.95 15.00
CA ALA A 267 -3.71 -29.97 16.41
C ALA A 267 -3.62 -28.58 17.06
N GLN A 268 -2.59 -27.79 16.76
CA GLN A 268 -2.50 -26.39 17.20
C GLN A 268 -3.65 -25.55 16.62
N ALA A 269 -3.94 -25.69 15.33
CA ALA A 269 -5.02 -24.98 14.69
C ALA A 269 -6.39 -25.32 15.26
N ALA A 270 -6.64 -26.61 15.56
CA ALA A 270 -7.87 -27.07 16.18
C ALA A 270 -8.06 -26.46 17.59
N ARG A 271 -7.01 -26.49 18.42
CA ARG A 271 -7.03 -25.90 19.75
C ARG A 271 -7.33 -24.40 19.71
N LEU A 272 -6.66 -23.62 18.82
CA LEU A 272 -6.91 -22.18 18.69
C LEU A 272 -8.35 -21.87 18.26
N ARG A 273 -8.95 -22.70 17.42
CA ARG A 273 -10.36 -22.56 17.01
C ARG A 273 -11.33 -22.84 18.17
N GLU A 274 -11.02 -23.86 19.01
CA GLU A 274 -11.84 -24.25 20.14
C GLU A 274 -11.74 -23.22 21.29
N GLU A 275 -10.52 -22.81 21.65
CA GLU A 275 -10.26 -21.88 22.75
C GLU A 275 -10.62 -20.41 22.39
N GLY A 276 -10.58 -20.07 21.10
CA GLY A 276 -10.79 -18.70 20.61
C GLY A 276 -9.68 -17.73 21.02
N GLU A 277 -8.56 -18.23 21.52
CA GLU A 277 -7.36 -17.45 21.87
C GLU A 277 -6.09 -18.28 21.72
N ASN A 278 -4.94 -17.62 21.69
CA ASN A 278 -3.64 -18.26 21.68
C ASN A 278 -2.98 -18.18 23.07
N GLY A 279 -3.56 -18.85 24.05
CA GLY A 279 -3.13 -18.78 25.44
C GLY A 279 -1.67 -19.17 25.69
N ALA A 280 -1.05 -19.97 24.80
CA ALA A 280 0.35 -20.36 24.89
C ALA A 280 1.34 -19.23 24.52
N TYR A 281 0.95 -18.31 23.64
CA TYR A 281 1.84 -17.28 23.12
C TYR A 281 1.34 -15.85 23.37
N LEU A 282 0.03 -15.64 23.42
CA LEU A 282 -0.60 -14.33 23.64
C LEU A 282 -1.84 -14.49 24.54
N PRO A 283 -1.63 -14.82 25.83
CA PRO A 283 -2.72 -15.07 26.75
C PRO A 283 -3.59 -13.83 26.99
N GLY A 284 -4.90 -14.04 27.11
CA GLY A 284 -5.88 -12.98 27.36
C GLY A 284 -6.32 -12.20 26.12
N VAL A 285 -5.76 -12.50 24.95
CA VAL A 285 -6.14 -11.86 23.68
C VAL A 285 -6.99 -12.83 22.86
N ARG A 286 -8.26 -12.48 22.66
CA ARG A 286 -9.15 -13.27 21.80
C ARG A 286 -8.81 -13.07 20.32
N LEU A 287 -8.96 -14.16 19.56
CA LEU A 287 -8.84 -14.09 18.10
C LEU A 287 -10.01 -13.29 17.52
N GLU A 288 -9.70 -12.37 16.61
CA GLU A 288 -10.69 -11.61 15.85
C GLU A 288 -11.56 -12.52 14.96
N ALA A 289 -12.83 -12.17 14.76
CA ALA A 289 -13.79 -12.98 14.00
C ALA A 289 -13.34 -13.30 12.56
N GLY A 290 -12.51 -12.44 11.95
CA GLY A 290 -11.93 -12.63 10.62
C GLY A 290 -10.71 -13.54 10.57
N VAL A 291 -10.24 -14.10 11.71
CA VAL A 291 -9.05 -14.96 11.79
C VAL A 291 -9.46 -16.43 11.79
N ALA A 292 -8.98 -17.19 10.80
CA ALA A 292 -9.19 -18.63 10.68
C ALA A 292 -7.88 -19.39 10.91
N PRO A 293 -7.66 -20.02 12.10
CA PRO A 293 -6.50 -20.87 12.33
C PRO A 293 -6.52 -22.11 11.44
N LYS A 294 -5.43 -22.38 10.72
CA LYS A 294 -5.23 -23.56 9.86
C LYS A 294 -3.80 -24.09 10.01
N ALA A 295 -3.57 -25.36 9.73
CA ALA A 295 -2.19 -25.80 9.52
C ALA A 295 -1.62 -25.14 8.27
N VAL A 296 -0.33 -24.79 8.25
CA VAL A 296 0.30 -24.16 7.07
C VAL A 296 0.12 -25.03 5.81
N SER A 297 0.16 -26.36 5.97
CA SER A 297 -0.11 -27.32 4.90
C SER A 297 -1.52 -27.23 4.29
N GLU A 298 -2.50 -26.74 5.04
CA GLU A 298 -3.92 -26.62 4.63
C GLU A 298 -4.26 -25.25 4.01
N ILE A 299 -3.33 -24.29 4.05
CA ILE A 299 -3.56 -22.95 3.49
C ILE A 299 -3.42 -22.98 1.97
N GLU A 300 -4.42 -22.44 1.27
CA GLU A 300 -4.39 -22.23 -0.18
C GLU A 300 -3.73 -20.88 -0.53
N PHE A 301 -2.41 -20.88 -0.77
CA PHE A 301 -1.64 -19.65 -0.99
C PHE A 301 -1.88 -19.01 -2.36
N ALA A 302 -2.36 -19.75 -3.36
CA ALA A 302 -2.54 -19.24 -4.72
C ALA A 302 -3.51 -18.05 -4.82
N GLY A 303 -4.49 -17.98 -3.91
CA GLY A 303 -5.50 -16.92 -3.85
C GLY A 303 -5.25 -15.84 -2.79
N VAL A 304 -4.07 -15.82 -2.14
CA VAL A 304 -3.76 -14.91 -1.05
C VAL A 304 -3.09 -13.64 -1.57
N ASP A 305 -3.62 -12.47 -1.20
CA ASP A 305 -3.06 -11.17 -1.60
C ASP A 305 -1.80 -10.81 -0.82
N LEU A 306 -1.78 -11.10 0.51
CA LEU A 306 -0.67 -10.80 1.42
C LEU A 306 -0.26 -12.02 2.23
N VAL A 307 0.96 -12.49 2.06
CA VAL A 307 1.56 -13.53 2.91
C VAL A 307 2.49 -12.87 3.92
N MET A 308 2.18 -12.98 5.21
CA MET A 308 3.04 -12.49 6.28
C MET A 308 3.86 -13.63 6.87
N LEU A 309 5.18 -13.47 6.90
CA LEU A 309 6.12 -14.40 7.52
C LEU A 309 6.45 -13.90 8.94
N ALA A 310 5.80 -14.48 9.93
CA ALA A 310 5.96 -14.16 11.36
C ALA A 310 6.68 -15.30 12.11
N VAL A 311 7.77 -15.76 11.54
CA VAL A 311 8.64 -16.83 12.09
C VAL A 311 10.02 -16.28 12.43
N PRO A 312 10.75 -16.85 13.39
CA PRO A 312 12.14 -16.51 13.65
C PRO A 312 13.02 -16.68 12.40
N CYS A 313 14.10 -15.86 12.26
CA CYS A 313 15.01 -15.94 11.13
C CYS A 313 15.58 -17.34 10.90
N GLY A 314 15.90 -18.08 11.95
CA GLY A 314 16.37 -19.48 11.84
C GLY A 314 15.34 -20.46 11.26
N SER A 315 14.04 -20.13 11.36
CA SER A 315 12.95 -20.95 10.79
C SER A 315 12.51 -20.46 9.41
N LEU A 316 12.97 -19.31 8.97
CA LEU A 316 12.57 -18.69 7.70
C LEU A 316 12.88 -19.58 6.49
N PRO A 317 14.05 -20.26 6.40
CA PRO A 317 14.35 -21.16 5.29
C PRO A 317 13.34 -22.31 5.15
N ALA A 318 12.95 -22.93 6.26
CA ALA A 318 11.96 -24.00 6.25
C ALA A 318 10.58 -23.50 5.84
N ALA A 319 10.15 -22.36 6.40
CA ALA A 319 8.87 -21.74 6.04
C ALA A 319 8.81 -21.38 4.55
N VAL A 320 9.85 -20.74 4.02
CA VAL A 320 9.95 -20.40 2.59
C VAL A 320 9.95 -21.62 1.69
N GLY A 321 10.66 -22.69 2.09
CA GLY A 321 10.66 -23.97 1.37
C GLY A 321 9.28 -24.62 1.31
N GLU A 322 8.48 -24.53 2.39
CA GLU A 322 7.15 -25.11 2.47
C GLU A 322 6.13 -24.36 1.61
N ILE A 323 6.19 -23.02 1.59
CA ILE A 323 5.14 -22.20 0.95
C ILE A 323 5.51 -21.73 -0.45
N GLY A 324 6.80 -21.60 -0.79
CA GLY A 324 7.28 -20.90 -1.97
C GLY A 324 6.66 -21.40 -3.28
N ALA A 325 6.64 -22.71 -3.52
CA ALA A 325 6.05 -23.30 -4.72
C ALA A 325 4.52 -23.22 -4.78
N ARG A 326 3.86 -22.85 -3.67
CA ARG A 326 2.39 -22.78 -3.53
C ARG A 326 1.88 -21.35 -3.63
N MET A 327 2.80 -20.36 -3.68
CA MET A 327 2.46 -18.93 -3.76
C MET A 327 2.18 -18.49 -5.19
N SER A 328 1.42 -17.42 -5.33
CA SER A 328 1.17 -16.73 -6.59
C SER A 328 2.16 -15.58 -6.80
N GLU A 329 2.59 -15.35 -8.05
CA GLU A 329 3.34 -14.15 -8.45
C GLU A 329 2.57 -12.83 -8.18
N ARG A 330 1.27 -12.90 -7.92
CA ARG A 330 0.42 -11.75 -7.57
C ARG A 330 0.45 -11.43 -6.07
N SER A 331 0.85 -12.37 -5.23
CA SER A 331 0.93 -12.18 -3.78
C SER A 331 2.04 -11.20 -3.41
N ALA A 332 1.80 -10.39 -2.39
CA ALA A 332 2.84 -9.63 -1.71
C ALA A 332 3.34 -10.41 -0.48
N VAL A 333 4.57 -10.17 -0.06
CA VAL A 333 5.11 -10.76 1.16
C VAL A 333 5.50 -9.67 2.15
N LEU A 334 5.10 -9.83 3.41
CA LEU A 334 5.53 -9.00 4.54
C LEU A 334 6.34 -9.87 5.52
N VAL A 335 7.59 -9.55 5.71
CA VAL A 335 8.51 -10.29 6.58
C VAL A 335 8.63 -9.57 7.91
N ALA A 336 8.28 -10.25 9.01
CA ALA A 336 8.38 -9.74 10.39
C ALA A 336 9.57 -10.31 11.16
N SER A 337 10.38 -11.17 10.54
CA SER A 337 11.59 -11.74 11.14
C SER A 337 12.64 -10.67 11.34
N LYS A 338 13.20 -10.57 12.55
CA LYS A 338 14.21 -9.57 12.93
C LYS A 338 15.56 -10.27 13.14
N GLY A 339 16.50 -10.15 12.21
CA GLY A 339 17.83 -10.76 12.28
C GLY A 339 18.42 -11.05 10.92
N LEU A 340 19.35 -12.01 10.84
CA LEU A 340 20.00 -12.43 9.60
C LEU A 340 19.75 -13.93 9.35
N VAL A 341 19.69 -14.32 8.08
CA VAL A 341 19.47 -15.70 7.65
C VAL A 341 20.80 -16.37 7.38
N ALA A 342 21.01 -17.54 8.06
CA ALA A 342 22.21 -18.35 7.85
C ALA A 342 22.19 -19.03 6.46
N PRO A 343 23.38 -19.45 5.93
CA PRO A 343 24.71 -19.27 6.50
C PRO A 343 25.37 -17.94 6.13
N LEU A 344 24.85 -17.22 5.13
CA LEU A 344 25.52 -16.05 4.54
C LEU A 344 25.25 -14.73 5.25
N GLY A 345 24.43 -14.71 6.30
CA GLY A 345 24.01 -13.47 6.94
C GLY A 345 23.17 -12.59 6.01
N THR A 346 22.34 -13.17 5.15
CA THR A 346 21.45 -12.46 4.23
C THR A 346 20.31 -11.82 5.03
N THR A 347 19.86 -10.63 4.63
CA THR A 347 18.66 -10.04 5.25
C THR A 347 17.41 -10.83 4.88
N PRO A 348 16.40 -10.89 5.75
CA PRO A 348 15.21 -11.71 5.54
C PRO A 348 14.46 -11.43 4.24
N THR A 349 14.28 -10.14 3.90
CA THR A 349 13.60 -9.78 2.64
C THR A 349 14.39 -10.16 1.40
N ALA A 350 15.72 -10.01 1.42
CA ALA A 350 16.58 -10.44 0.30
C ALA A 350 16.50 -11.96 0.13
N TYR A 351 16.57 -12.72 1.24
CA TYR A 351 16.44 -14.17 1.22
C TYR A 351 15.10 -14.62 0.62
N VAL A 352 14.00 -13.98 1.02
CA VAL A 352 12.64 -14.29 0.55
C VAL A 352 12.49 -13.93 -0.92
N SER A 353 12.92 -12.72 -1.33
CA SER A 353 12.78 -12.24 -2.71
C SER A 353 13.41 -13.13 -3.76
N GLU A 354 14.49 -13.82 -3.40
CA GLU A 354 15.19 -14.75 -4.31
C GLU A 354 14.49 -16.12 -4.44
N ARG A 355 13.57 -16.46 -3.52
CA ARG A 355 13.07 -17.85 -3.37
C ARG A 355 11.56 -18.01 -3.48
N VAL A 356 10.81 -16.93 -3.43
CA VAL A 356 9.35 -16.99 -3.60
C VAL A 356 8.88 -16.17 -4.79
N PRO A 357 7.88 -16.64 -5.54
CA PRO A 357 7.31 -15.91 -6.67
C PRO A 357 6.34 -14.82 -6.15
N ALA A 358 6.89 -13.75 -5.55
CA ALA A 358 6.08 -12.66 -5.04
C ALA A 358 6.21 -11.42 -5.92
N ARG A 359 5.12 -10.63 -6.07
CA ARG A 359 5.15 -9.36 -6.81
C ARG A 359 6.03 -8.30 -6.14
N ALA A 360 6.10 -8.33 -4.83
CA ALA A 360 6.92 -7.44 -4.02
C ALA A 360 7.08 -8.00 -2.59
N VAL A 361 8.18 -7.65 -1.96
CA VAL A 361 8.50 -8.05 -0.58
C VAL A 361 8.71 -6.79 0.27
N ALA A 362 8.23 -6.83 1.50
CA ALA A 362 8.37 -5.79 2.50
C ALA A 362 8.91 -6.34 3.82
N SER A 363 9.59 -5.52 4.60
CA SER A 363 9.96 -5.78 5.99
C SER A 363 9.05 -5.02 6.94
N LEU A 364 8.69 -5.64 8.07
CA LEU A 364 8.01 -5.00 9.19
C LEU A 364 9.04 -4.77 10.30
N GLY A 365 9.36 -3.51 10.54
CA GLY A 365 10.29 -3.06 11.59
C GLY A 365 9.59 -2.23 12.68
N GLY A 366 10.39 -1.65 13.57
CA GLY A 366 9.91 -0.72 14.60
C GLY A 366 9.52 -1.37 15.93
N PRO A 367 9.15 -0.55 16.93
CA PRO A 367 8.96 -0.95 18.33
C PRO A 367 7.60 -1.59 18.59
N ALA A 368 7.20 -2.60 17.81
CA ALA A 368 5.95 -3.31 17.99
C ALA A 368 6.07 -4.41 19.04
N ASP A 369 5.42 -4.23 20.19
CA ASP A 369 5.08 -5.33 21.09
C ASP A 369 3.76 -6.00 20.62
N ALA A 370 3.67 -7.30 20.75
CA ALA A 370 2.52 -8.05 20.25
C ALA A 370 1.23 -7.76 21.04
N LEU A 371 1.33 -7.50 22.35
CA LEU A 371 0.17 -7.15 23.15
C LEU A 371 -0.34 -5.76 22.78
N GLU A 372 0.56 -4.75 22.71
CA GLU A 372 0.22 -3.39 22.27
C GLU A 372 -0.37 -3.40 20.86
N ALA A 373 0.17 -4.21 19.93
CA ALA A 373 -0.38 -4.36 18.58
C ALA A 373 -1.81 -4.96 18.61
N SER A 374 -2.08 -5.90 19.52
CA SER A 374 -3.41 -6.48 19.67
C SER A 374 -4.43 -5.47 20.21
N GLU A 375 -4.00 -4.52 21.02
CA GLU A 375 -4.82 -3.45 21.62
C GLU A 375 -4.97 -2.21 20.72
N GLY A 376 -4.21 -2.13 19.61
CA GLY A 376 -4.28 -1.01 18.67
C GLY A 376 -3.39 0.18 19.02
N GLY A 377 -2.29 -0.01 19.78
CA GLY A 377 -1.38 1.06 20.24
C GLY A 377 0.03 1.01 19.67
N ALA A 378 0.41 -0.04 18.95
CA ALA A 378 1.78 -0.22 18.49
C ALA A 378 2.13 0.64 17.27
N ALA A 379 3.41 1.04 17.20
CA ALA A 379 3.98 1.72 16.05
C ALA A 379 4.91 0.78 15.27
N VAL A 380 4.86 0.84 13.93
CA VAL A 380 5.66 -0.01 13.04
C VAL A 380 6.25 0.76 11.88
N VAL A 381 7.28 0.19 11.28
CA VAL A 381 7.86 0.66 10.02
C VAL A 381 7.58 -0.37 8.92
N ALA A 382 6.88 0.06 7.87
CA ALA A 382 6.67 -0.74 6.66
C ALA A 382 7.73 -0.36 5.62
N ALA A 383 8.73 -1.22 5.44
CA ALA A 383 9.84 -0.99 4.53
C ALA A 383 9.73 -1.84 3.26
N SER A 384 9.66 -1.21 2.08
CA SER A 384 9.68 -1.91 0.78
C SER A 384 10.18 -0.99 -0.32
N SER A 385 10.92 -1.52 -1.28
CA SER A 385 11.29 -0.79 -2.50
C SER A 385 10.09 -0.52 -3.42
N ASP A 386 9.02 -1.34 -3.31
CA ASP A 386 7.78 -1.17 -4.08
C ASP A 386 6.86 -0.11 -3.45
N PRO A 387 6.59 1.03 -4.13
CA PRO A 387 5.80 2.12 -3.57
C PRO A 387 4.31 1.78 -3.43
N ASP A 388 3.80 0.85 -4.23
CA ASP A 388 2.40 0.45 -4.16
C ASP A 388 2.16 -0.49 -2.97
N LEU A 389 3.09 -1.42 -2.72
CA LEU A 389 3.02 -2.26 -1.53
C LEU A 389 3.17 -1.44 -0.24
N ARG A 390 4.13 -0.50 -0.18
CA ARG A 390 4.27 0.39 0.99
C ARG A 390 2.95 1.07 1.33
N ARG A 391 2.28 1.66 0.33
CA ARG A 391 1.02 2.35 0.55
C ARG A 391 -0.09 1.39 0.99
N GLN A 392 -0.23 0.22 0.34
CA GLN A 392 -1.22 -0.78 0.75
C GLN A 392 -0.99 -1.26 2.18
N LEU A 393 0.26 -1.43 2.59
CA LEU A 393 0.59 -1.80 3.97
C LEU A 393 0.24 -0.69 4.96
N CYS A 394 0.54 0.59 4.65
CA CYS A 394 0.10 1.70 5.49
C CYS A 394 -1.43 1.73 5.64
N GLU A 395 -2.17 1.67 4.51
CA GLU A 395 -3.64 1.68 4.51
C GLU A 395 -4.22 0.55 5.40
N VAL A 396 -3.68 -0.66 5.28
CA VAL A 396 -4.17 -1.83 6.01
C VAL A 396 -3.76 -1.79 7.49
N LEU A 397 -2.50 -1.51 7.79
CA LEU A 397 -2.02 -1.52 9.17
C LEU A 397 -2.60 -0.36 10.00
N GLU A 398 -2.77 0.83 9.39
CA GLU A 398 -3.46 1.96 10.02
C GLU A 398 -4.95 1.67 10.26
N ALA A 399 -5.64 1.04 9.29
CA ALA A 399 -7.02 0.59 9.47
C ALA A 399 -7.14 -0.48 10.58
N GLY A 400 -6.10 -1.28 10.80
CA GLY A 400 -5.99 -2.24 11.90
C GLY A 400 -5.64 -1.63 13.26
N GLY A 401 -5.47 -0.28 13.33
CA GLY A 401 -5.23 0.47 14.58
C GLY A 401 -3.75 0.72 14.90
N MET A 402 -2.82 0.52 13.95
CA MET A 402 -1.40 0.78 14.17
C MET A 402 -0.98 2.19 13.71
N THR A 403 0.07 2.74 14.29
CA THR A 403 0.78 3.89 13.73
C THR A 403 1.85 3.37 12.77
N VAL A 404 1.86 3.84 11.51
CA VAL A 404 2.74 3.30 10.46
C VAL A 404 3.64 4.38 9.88
N GLU A 405 4.94 4.11 9.87
CA GLU A 405 5.93 4.87 9.11
C GLU A 405 6.35 4.06 7.89
N ALA A 406 6.39 4.68 6.70
CA ALA A 406 6.76 4.01 5.46
C ALA A 406 8.14 4.44 4.98
N THR A 407 8.98 3.46 4.60
CA THR A 407 10.30 3.75 4.02
C THR A 407 10.59 2.84 2.83
N ASP A 408 11.39 3.34 1.88
CA ASP A 408 11.98 2.52 0.81
C ASP A 408 13.35 1.96 1.18
N ASP A 409 13.88 2.33 2.34
CA ASP A 409 15.15 1.82 2.88
C ASP A 409 14.95 0.49 3.64
N VAL A 410 14.76 -0.58 2.88
CA VAL A 410 14.58 -1.94 3.42
C VAL A 410 15.84 -2.40 4.15
N THR A 411 17.01 -2.16 3.55
CA THR A 411 18.31 -2.55 4.12
C THR A 411 18.56 -1.88 5.46
N GLY A 412 18.32 -0.56 5.54
CA GLY A 412 18.46 0.18 6.79
C GLY A 412 17.51 -0.33 7.87
N ALA A 413 16.24 -0.59 7.55
CA ALA A 413 15.25 -1.10 8.51
C ALA A 413 15.61 -2.50 9.06
N GLU A 414 16.04 -3.43 8.21
CA GLU A 414 16.42 -4.79 8.63
C GLU A 414 17.73 -4.81 9.43
N LEU A 415 18.73 -4.03 9.03
CA LEU A 415 19.99 -3.93 9.77
C LEU A 415 19.82 -3.16 11.09
N ALA A 416 18.90 -2.20 11.17
CA ALA A 416 18.53 -1.56 12.43
C ALA A 416 17.93 -2.56 13.44
N ALA A 417 17.07 -3.47 12.97
CA ALA A 417 16.54 -4.56 13.79
C ALA A 417 17.66 -5.53 14.26
N CYS A 418 18.65 -5.81 13.40
CA CYS A 418 19.83 -6.60 13.79
C CYS A 418 20.68 -5.86 14.86
N ALA A 419 20.89 -4.56 14.66
CA ALA A 419 21.60 -3.71 15.61
C ALA A 419 20.96 -3.71 16.99
N LYS A 420 19.62 -3.57 17.02
CA LYS A 420 18.83 -3.62 18.25
C LYS A 420 19.01 -4.96 18.99
N ASN A 421 18.91 -6.08 18.29
CA ASN A 421 19.06 -7.42 18.89
C ASN A 421 20.47 -7.62 19.48
N ALA A 422 21.52 -7.25 18.76
CA ALA A 422 22.90 -7.33 19.23
C ALA A 422 23.18 -6.36 20.40
N ALA A 423 22.66 -5.13 20.31
CA ALA A 423 22.80 -4.10 21.35
C ALA A 423 22.09 -4.48 22.64
N ALA A 424 20.89 -5.06 22.58
CA ALA A 424 20.16 -5.56 23.74
C ALA A 424 20.96 -6.69 24.45
N LEU A 425 21.49 -7.65 23.68
CA LEU A 425 22.32 -8.72 24.25
C LEU A 425 23.59 -8.17 24.89
N GLY A 426 24.29 -7.21 24.22
CA GLY A 426 25.48 -6.57 24.80
C GLY A 426 25.16 -5.72 26.02
N SER A 427 24.01 -5.04 26.05
CA SER A 427 23.52 -4.31 27.22
C SER A 427 23.27 -5.24 28.41
N ALA A 428 22.59 -6.35 28.19
CA ALA A 428 22.32 -7.37 29.22
C ALA A 428 23.61 -7.96 29.79
N ALA A 429 24.60 -8.28 28.94
CA ALA A 429 25.89 -8.81 29.37
C ALA A 429 26.70 -7.79 30.24
N ALA A 430 26.49 -6.49 30.02
CA ALA A 430 27.16 -5.42 30.77
C ALA A 430 26.36 -4.92 31.99
N ALA A 431 25.08 -5.26 32.10
CA ALA A 431 24.14 -4.69 33.09
C ALA A 431 24.58 -4.85 34.56
N ALA A 432 25.20 -5.98 34.91
CA ALA A 432 25.73 -6.23 36.27
C ALA A 432 26.82 -5.24 36.69
N ARG A 433 27.44 -4.52 35.77
CA ARG A 433 28.49 -3.49 36.01
C ARG A 433 27.95 -2.07 35.97
N GLY A 434 26.64 -1.89 35.85
CA GLY A 434 25.92 -0.62 35.92
C GLY A 434 25.39 -0.12 34.57
N ALA A 435 24.36 0.71 34.65
CA ALA A 435 23.61 1.22 33.50
C ALA A 435 24.47 2.01 32.48
N ASN A 436 25.48 2.76 32.93
CA ASN A 436 26.36 3.48 32.03
C ASN A 436 27.17 2.55 31.12
N LEU A 437 27.65 1.42 31.64
CA LEU A 437 28.43 0.47 30.86
C LEU A 437 27.51 -0.35 29.92
N ALA A 438 26.32 -0.70 30.36
CA ALA A 438 25.29 -1.30 29.56
C ALA A 438 24.91 -0.40 28.36
N GLY A 439 24.61 0.86 28.61
CA GLY A 439 24.35 1.85 27.56
C GLY A 439 25.53 2.09 26.62
N THR A 440 26.78 2.06 27.15
CA THR A 440 27.99 2.18 26.33
C THR A 440 28.16 0.99 25.39
N ALA A 441 27.91 -0.24 25.86
CA ALA A 441 27.96 -1.45 25.06
C ALA A 441 26.90 -1.42 23.93
N ALA A 442 25.66 -1.12 24.30
CA ALA A 442 24.57 -1.00 23.36
C ALA A 442 24.84 0.06 22.28
N GLY A 443 25.24 1.27 22.67
CA GLY A 443 25.50 2.37 21.74
C GLY A 443 26.67 2.10 20.79
N ARG A 444 27.72 1.43 21.26
CA ARG A 444 28.86 1.06 20.40
C ARG A 444 28.49 -0.03 19.39
N ILE A 445 27.81 -1.09 19.83
CA ILE A 445 27.33 -2.16 18.94
C ILE A 445 26.39 -1.56 17.88
N PHE A 446 25.44 -0.73 18.32
CA PHE A 446 24.51 -0.05 17.42
C PHE A 446 25.23 0.81 16.38
N SER A 447 26.29 1.55 16.79
CA SER A 447 27.10 2.36 15.90
C SER A 447 27.93 1.53 14.91
N GLU A 448 28.49 0.38 15.33
CA GLU A 448 29.23 -0.53 14.46
C GLU A 448 28.32 -1.12 13.37
N VAL A 449 27.11 -1.53 13.74
CA VAL A 449 26.13 -2.06 12.77
C VAL A 449 25.55 -0.95 11.88
N HIS A 450 25.43 0.27 12.38
CA HIS A 450 25.07 1.41 11.54
C HIS A 450 26.05 1.64 10.39
N GLN A 451 27.37 1.46 10.64
CA GLN A 451 28.37 1.53 9.56
C GLN A 451 28.14 0.44 8.51
N LEU A 452 27.76 -0.77 8.93
CA LEU A 452 27.38 -1.84 8.01
C LEU A 452 26.16 -1.46 7.17
N ALA A 453 25.17 -0.85 7.79
CA ALA A 453 23.98 -0.42 7.04
C ALA A 453 24.31 0.62 5.97
N LEU A 454 25.15 1.61 6.32
CA LEU A 454 25.60 2.62 5.35
C LEU A 454 26.41 2.00 4.21
N ALA A 455 27.34 1.08 4.50
CA ALA A 455 28.11 0.37 3.51
C ALA A 455 27.21 -0.51 2.59
N SER A 456 26.10 -1.00 3.13
CA SER A 456 25.10 -1.80 2.39
C SER A 456 24.04 -0.95 1.68
N GLY A 457 24.16 0.39 1.66
CA GLY A 457 23.22 1.32 0.99
C GLY A 457 22.02 1.76 1.85
N GLY A 458 21.99 1.44 3.12
CA GLY A 458 21.00 1.95 4.09
C GLY A 458 21.25 3.41 4.47
N ARG A 459 20.27 4.03 5.13
CA ARG A 459 20.29 5.46 5.49
C ARG A 459 20.35 5.68 7.00
N SER A 460 21.07 6.73 7.41
CA SER A 460 21.18 7.14 8.82
C SER A 460 19.83 7.50 9.44
N GLU A 461 18.93 8.12 8.68
CA GLU A 461 17.60 8.51 9.14
C GLU A 461 16.77 7.31 9.59
N THR A 462 16.88 6.17 8.89
CA THR A 462 16.19 4.93 9.26
C THR A 462 16.70 4.37 10.59
N PHE A 463 18.01 4.45 10.84
CA PHE A 463 18.62 4.06 12.12
C PHE A 463 18.27 5.01 13.27
N ALA A 464 18.25 6.31 13.02
CA ALA A 464 17.87 7.31 14.02
C ALA A 464 16.36 7.34 14.31
N GLY A 465 15.56 6.85 13.38
CA GLY A 465 14.10 6.83 13.44
C GLY A 465 13.51 5.65 14.22
N LEU A 466 12.24 5.37 13.89
CA LEU A 466 11.42 4.37 14.56
C LEU A 466 11.99 2.94 14.42
N ALA A 467 12.53 2.61 13.23
CA ALA A 467 13.07 1.27 12.94
C ALA A 467 14.32 0.93 13.78
N GLY A 468 15.11 1.93 14.17
CA GLY A 468 16.35 1.74 14.92
C GLY A 468 16.26 2.21 16.36
N THR A 469 16.45 3.51 16.59
CA THR A 469 16.49 4.08 17.95
C THR A 469 15.17 3.86 18.70
N GLY A 470 14.01 3.98 18.02
CA GLY A 470 12.71 3.74 18.63
C GLY A 470 12.57 2.30 19.15
N ASP A 471 12.91 1.31 18.31
CA ASP A 471 12.84 -0.13 18.68
C ASP A 471 13.87 -0.48 19.78
N LEU A 472 15.08 0.13 19.75
CA LEU A 472 16.10 -0.06 20.78
C LEU A 472 15.62 0.47 22.14
N VAL A 473 15.06 1.68 22.20
CA VAL A 473 14.54 2.29 23.43
C VAL A 473 13.37 1.48 23.99
N ALA A 474 12.41 1.09 23.14
CA ALA A 474 11.28 0.27 23.56
C ALA A 474 11.75 -1.07 24.16
N THR A 475 12.74 -1.71 23.54
CA THR A 475 13.32 -2.97 24.04
C THR A 475 14.00 -2.77 25.40
N ALA A 476 14.80 -1.72 25.57
CA ALA A 476 15.48 -1.41 26.84
C ALA A 476 14.49 -1.12 27.98
N LEU A 477 13.41 -0.40 27.70
CA LEU A 477 12.34 -0.14 28.68
C LEU A 477 11.56 -1.41 29.04
N ALA A 478 11.26 -2.26 28.05
CA ALA A 478 10.58 -3.51 28.29
C ALA A 478 11.38 -4.48 29.18
N GLU A 479 12.70 -4.50 29.05
CA GLU A 479 13.58 -5.30 29.93
C GLU A 479 13.58 -4.79 31.39
N THR A 480 13.47 -3.49 31.61
CA THR A 480 13.43 -2.89 32.95
C THR A 480 12.07 -3.06 33.65
N THR A 481 10.99 -3.13 32.89
CA THR A 481 9.61 -3.26 33.42
C THR A 481 9.13 -4.70 33.55
N ARG A 482 9.77 -5.65 32.88
CA ARG A 482 9.41 -7.08 32.96
C ARG A 482 9.85 -7.65 34.31
N ASN A 483 8.88 -8.11 35.09
CA ASN A 483 9.12 -8.98 36.24
C ASN A 483 9.93 -10.20 35.77
N PRO A 484 11.06 -10.57 36.41
CA PRO A 484 11.87 -11.74 36.04
C PRO A 484 11.08 -13.05 35.96
N LEU A 485 9.90 -13.11 36.60
CA LEU A 485 8.97 -14.26 36.58
C LEU A 485 8.00 -14.25 35.37
N ALA A 486 7.92 -13.16 34.59
CA ALA A 486 7.03 -13.05 33.44
C ALA A 486 7.77 -13.27 32.08
N GLY A 487 8.74 -14.20 32.05
CA GLY A 487 9.31 -14.78 30.83
C GLY A 487 9.46 -13.82 29.65
N GLY A 488 10.52 -13.01 29.60
CA GLY A 488 11.02 -12.46 28.34
C GLY A 488 11.19 -13.67 27.39
N SER A 489 10.59 -13.64 26.18
CA SER A 489 10.45 -14.87 25.43
C SER A 489 11.83 -15.46 25.16
N ALA A 490 12.02 -16.73 25.51
CA ALA A 490 13.21 -17.52 25.15
C ALA A 490 13.52 -17.41 23.64
N SER A 491 12.54 -17.07 22.83
CA SER A 491 12.62 -16.83 21.40
C SER A 491 13.40 -15.54 21.04
N GLU A 492 13.17 -14.43 21.72
CA GLU A 492 13.90 -13.15 21.42
C GLU A 492 15.37 -13.26 21.80
N THR A 493 15.66 -13.92 22.93
CA THR A 493 17.05 -14.19 23.33
C THR A 493 17.73 -15.13 22.34
N ALA A 494 17.04 -16.19 21.89
CA ALA A 494 17.57 -17.12 20.91
C ALA A 494 17.83 -16.44 19.55
N GLU A 495 16.98 -15.51 19.13
CA GLU A 495 17.16 -14.75 17.89
C GLU A 495 18.35 -13.78 17.98
N SER A 496 18.52 -13.12 19.13
CA SER A 496 19.68 -12.26 19.39
C SER A 496 20.99 -13.06 19.39
N LEU A 497 21.01 -14.22 20.03
CA LEU A 497 22.17 -15.13 20.05
C LEU A 497 22.54 -15.62 18.64
N ALA A 498 21.55 -15.96 17.81
CA ALA A 498 21.77 -16.40 16.43
C ALA A 498 22.22 -15.25 15.50
N THR A 499 21.84 -14.01 15.81
CA THR A 499 22.15 -12.82 14.96
C THR A 499 23.62 -12.39 15.09
N VAL A 500 24.19 -12.42 16.33
CA VAL A 500 25.54 -11.87 16.58
C VAL A 500 26.63 -12.55 15.74
N PRO A 501 26.72 -13.89 15.61
CA PRO A 501 27.71 -14.54 14.75
C PRO A 501 27.65 -14.09 13.30
N LEU A 502 26.46 -14.12 12.73
CA LEU A 502 26.22 -13.75 11.32
C LEU A 502 26.54 -12.26 11.07
N LEU A 503 26.22 -11.43 12.05
CA LEU A 503 26.50 -10.00 12.00
C LEU A 503 28.00 -9.71 12.05
N THR A 504 28.73 -10.41 12.94
CA THR A 504 30.19 -10.29 13.07
C THR A 504 30.90 -10.70 11.79
N GLU A 505 30.47 -11.82 11.20
CA GLU A 505 31.02 -12.29 9.93
C GLU A 505 30.76 -11.30 8.79
N ARG A 506 29.55 -10.74 8.74
CA ARG A 506 29.20 -9.75 7.71
C ARG A 506 29.98 -8.45 7.86
N LEU A 507 30.16 -7.95 9.09
CA LEU A 507 31.00 -6.79 9.40
C LEU A 507 32.45 -7.02 8.93
N ALA A 508 33.02 -8.18 9.22
CA ALA A 508 34.36 -8.54 8.80
C ALA A 508 34.50 -8.63 7.27
N ARG A 509 33.51 -9.20 6.59
CA ARG A 509 33.46 -9.32 5.12
C ARG A 509 33.43 -7.95 4.43
N GLU A 510 32.73 -6.99 5.00
CA GLU A 510 32.69 -5.60 4.51
C GLU A 510 33.88 -4.75 4.98
N GLY A 511 34.85 -5.34 5.68
CA GLY A 511 36.05 -4.65 6.17
C GLY A 511 35.77 -3.63 7.28
N ILE A 512 34.64 -3.74 7.97
CA ILE A 512 34.23 -2.82 9.03
C ILE A 512 34.83 -3.25 10.36
N THR A 513 35.56 -2.34 11.01
CA THR A 513 36.14 -2.56 12.34
C THR A 513 35.06 -2.50 13.40
N ALA A 514 34.70 -3.63 13.99
CA ALA A 514 33.65 -3.77 14.98
C ALA A 514 34.15 -4.49 16.26
N PRO A 515 35.03 -3.87 17.05
CA PRO A 515 35.69 -4.54 18.17
C PRO A 515 34.72 -4.93 19.29
N VAL A 516 33.64 -4.18 19.48
CA VAL A 516 32.66 -4.47 20.54
C VAL A 516 31.75 -5.61 20.14
N THR A 517 31.23 -5.61 18.90
CA THR A 517 30.40 -6.70 18.37
C THR A 517 31.20 -8.01 18.25
N SER A 518 32.40 -7.95 17.68
CA SER A 518 33.28 -9.14 17.58
C SER A 518 33.76 -9.64 18.94
N GLY A 519 33.96 -8.72 19.90
CA GLY A 519 34.27 -9.08 21.27
C GLY A 519 33.12 -9.80 21.97
N LEU A 520 31.87 -9.35 21.75
CA LEU A 520 30.68 -10.01 22.26
C LEU A 520 30.57 -11.45 21.69
N GLN A 521 30.83 -11.61 20.39
CA GLN A 521 30.87 -12.92 19.76
C GLN A 521 31.85 -13.88 20.47
N ARG A 522 33.09 -13.44 20.73
CA ARG A 522 34.09 -14.25 21.44
C ARG A 522 33.67 -14.62 22.86
N VAL A 523 32.88 -13.79 23.52
CA VAL A 523 32.30 -14.12 24.83
C VAL A 523 31.26 -15.24 24.68
N LEU A 524 30.42 -15.17 23.65
CA LEU A 524 29.42 -16.21 23.37
C LEU A 524 30.06 -17.56 23.01
N ASP A 525 31.19 -17.53 22.31
CA ASP A 525 31.96 -18.72 21.94
C ASP A 525 32.81 -19.28 23.09
N GLY A 526 32.88 -18.57 24.23
CA GLY A 526 33.70 -18.96 25.37
C GLY A 526 35.20 -18.68 25.20
N GLU A 527 35.58 -17.95 24.17
CA GLU A 527 36.98 -17.60 23.85
C GLU A 527 37.50 -16.42 24.67
N SER A 528 36.60 -15.60 25.23
CA SER A 528 36.94 -14.44 26.03
C SER A 528 36.04 -14.33 27.25
N SER A 529 36.54 -13.81 28.34
CA SER A 529 35.72 -13.50 29.50
C SER A 529 34.89 -12.22 29.29
N THR A 530 33.73 -12.13 29.96
CA THR A 530 32.92 -10.91 29.96
C THR A 530 33.74 -9.70 30.43
N GLU A 531 34.63 -9.88 31.42
CA GLU A 531 35.50 -8.80 31.91
C GLU A 531 36.43 -8.26 30.82
N GLN A 532 37.12 -9.13 30.11
CA GLN A 532 37.98 -8.73 28.98
C GLN A 532 37.22 -8.00 27.88
N TRP A 533 36.00 -8.46 27.57
CA TRP A 533 35.15 -7.75 26.64
C TRP A 533 34.73 -6.37 27.12
N LEU A 534 34.37 -6.23 28.43
CA LEU A 534 34.00 -4.94 29.03
C LEU A 534 35.14 -3.94 29.04
N GLU A 535 36.41 -4.37 29.09
CA GLU A 535 37.55 -3.49 28.87
C GLU A 535 37.57 -2.89 27.47
N SER A 536 37.25 -3.70 26.46
CA SER A 536 37.08 -3.23 25.06
C SER A 536 35.92 -2.25 24.92
N VAL A 537 34.81 -2.48 25.63
CA VAL A 537 33.64 -1.60 25.69
C VAL A 537 34.03 -0.24 26.32
N ARG A 538 34.84 -0.21 27.37
CA ARG A 538 35.33 1.04 27.99
C ARG A 538 36.23 1.84 27.06
N GLY A 539 36.83 1.21 26.07
CA GLY A 539 37.84 1.78 25.17
C GLY A 539 39.22 1.82 25.86
N THR A 540 40.21 1.21 25.21
CA THR A 540 41.60 1.33 25.65
C THR A 540 41.96 2.79 25.78
N LYS A 541 42.56 3.18 26.91
CA LYS A 541 43.28 4.45 27.10
C LYS A 541 44.51 4.47 26.17
N ARG A 542 44.34 4.55 24.86
CA ARG A 542 45.39 5.03 23.99
C ARG A 542 45.36 6.54 24.08
N GLY A 543 46.26 7.04 24.92
CA GLY A 543 46.54 8.46 25.05
C GLY A 543 46.80 9.08 23.68
N ARG A 544 45.80 9.76 23.15
CA ARG A 544 46.02 10.77 22.13
C ARG A 544 46.78 11.92 22.83
N ARG A 545 48.11 11.85 22.77
CA ARG A 545 48.94 13.07 22.97
C ARG A 545 48.46 14.07 21.91
N ILE A 546 47.63 15.02 22.34
CA ILE A 546 47.40 16.24 21.57
C ILE A 546 48.74 16.91 21.45
N ARG A 547 49.40 16.86 20.31
CA ARG A 547 50.48 17.75 19.99
C ARG A 547 49.82 19.12 19.80
N ALA A 548 49.99 19.97 20.82
CA ALA A 548 49.87 21.40 20.67
C ALA A 548 50.93 21.86 19.66
N ALA A 549 50.48 22.44 18.55
CA ALA A 549 51.30 23.26 17.67
C ALA A 549 50.85 24.69 17.83
#